data_551d7b8ff4f239116002779926a3b51e
#
_entry.id   551d7b8ff4f239116002779926a3b51e
#
_cell.length_a   1.000
_cell.length_b   1.000
_cell.length_c   1.000
_cell.angle_alpha   90.00
_cell.angle_beta   90.00
_cell.angle_gamma   90.00
#
_symmetry.space_group_name_H-M   'P 1'
#
loop_
_entity.id
_entity.type
_entity.pdbx_description
1 polymer ?
#
loop_
_entity_poly.entity_id
_entity_poly.type
_entity_poly.pdbx_seq_one_letter_code
_entity_poly.pdbx_strand_id
1 'polypeptide(L)'
;MSVSKIAIDFDEVLFPMLPQLHKYAKKKLPTYTKKMKNEKYNYIFSDIFNLSQENSKWLVHGYYNSNEAFEAKPLKHSIESIKSLSEKHKLYIVTGRQTYFASKVNTEFLLNKYFDNLFEDIVYTNSYSLHGNSFKKSDLCKTLGIKTIIDDSPNICMECEKQNINGVLFGEYPWTYNDPNIKTYLKDWNQLDL
;
A
#
# COMPACT_ATOMS: atom_id res chain seq x y z
N MET A 1 -0.16 -8.56 29.08
CA MET A 1 0.06 -9.09 27.72
C MET A 1 0.91 -8.09 26.98
N SER A 2 1.93 -8.51 26.22
CA SER A 2 2.72 -7.58 25.40
C SER A 2 1.84 -7.05 24.26
N VAL A 3 1.80 -5.75 24.08
CA VAL A 3 1.10 -5.10 22.96
C VAL A 3 1.72 -5.59 21.67
N SER A 4 0.94 -6.20 20.77
CA SER A 4 1.45 -6.69 19.48
C SER A 4 1.66 -5.54 18.49
N LYS A 5 2.59 -5.74 17.54
CA LYS A 5 2.88 -4.78 16.48
C LYS A 5 2.27 -5.25 15.17
N ILE A 6 1.54 -4.37 14.49
CA ILE A 6 0.91 -4.62 13.20
C ILE A 6 1.44 -3.63 12.18
N ALA A 7 1.86 -4.14 11.01
CA ALA A 7 2.16 -3.33 9.84
C ALA A 7 0.94 -3.22 8.94
N ILE A 8 0.76 -2.06 8.33
CA ILE A 8 -0.32 -1.77 7.40
C ILE A 8 0.29 -1.13 6.16
N ASP A 9 -0.01 -1.66 4.97
CA ASP A 9 0.38 -1.00 3.74
C ASP A 9 -0.43 0.28 3.52
N PHE A 10 0.07 1.16 2.70
CA PHE A 10 -0.55 2.46 2.44
C PHE A 10 -1.44 2.43 1.20
N ASP A 11 -0.85 2.08 0.05
CA ASP A 11 -1.54 2.11 -1.25
C ASP A 11 -2.43 0.88 -1.43
N GLU A 12 -3.68 1.08 -1.86
CA GLU A 12 -4.73 0.06 -2.01
C GLU A 12 -5.15 -0.66 -0.71
N VAL A 13 -4.58 -0.27 0.43
CA VAL A 13 -4.98 -0.75 1.76
C VAL A 13 -5.62 0.37 2.58
N LEU A 14 -4.96 1.53 2.72
CA LEU A 14 -5.55 2.72 3.35
C LEU A 14 -6.11 3.71 2.35
N PHE A 15 -5.43 3.89 1.22
CA PHE A 15 -5.79 4.86 0.18
C PHE A 15 -5.81 4.22 -1.21
N PRO A 16 -6.81 4.53 -2.05
CA PRO A 16 -6.91 4.01 -3.40
C PRO A 16 -5.95 4.77 -4.34
N MET A 17 -4.69 4.36 -4.42
CA MET A 17 -3.69 5.01 -5.28
C MET A 17 -4.01 4.86 -6.77
N LEU A 18 -4.31 3.64 -7.23
CA LEU A 18 -4.46 3.34 -8.66
C LEU A 18 -5.57 4.17 -9.34
N PRO A 19 -6.77 4.34 -8.76
CA PRO A 19 -7.78 5.24 -9.32
C PRO A 19 -7.31 6.68 -9.47
N GLN A 20 -6.54 7.20 -8.52
CA GLN A 20 -6.00 8.57 -8.57
C GLN A 20 -4.86 8.69 -9.60
N LEU A 21 -4.00 7.68 -9.67
CA LEU A 21 -2.92 7.61 -10.65
C LEU A 21 -3.49 7.54 -12.09
N HIS A 22 -4.61 6.84 -12.32
CA HIS A 22 -5.31 6.87 -13.60
C HIS A 22 -5.83 8.28 -13.97
N LYS A 23 -6.37 9.04 -13.01
CA LYS A 23 -6.79 10.42 -13.24
C LYS A 23 -5.60 11.31 -13.63
N TYR A 24 -4.50 11.17 -12.91
CA TYR A 24 -3.25 11.88 -13.20
C TYR A 24 -2.69 11.50 -14.57
N ALA A 25 -2.60 10.20 -14.88
CA ALA A 25 -2.13 9.70 -16.17
C ALA A 25 -2.95 10.24 -17.34
N LYS A 26 -4.28 10.31 -17.21
CA LYS A 26 -5.17 10.89 -18.23
C LYS A 26 -4.85 12.35 -18.55
N LYS A 27 -4.38 13.12 -17.56
CA LYS A 27 -3.98 14.52 -17.75
C LYS A 27 -2.59 14.65 -18.37
N LYS A 28 -1.68 13.72 -18.10
CA LYS A 28 -0.26 13.81 -18.48
C LYS A 28 0.10 13.05 -19.74
N LEU A 29 -0.68 12.05 -20.11
CA LEU A 29 -0.46 11.18 -21.26
C LEU A 29 -1.63 11.36 -22.25
N PRO A 30 -1.53 12.24 -23.28
CA PRO A 30 -2.65 12.54 -24.18
C PRO A 30 -3.24 11.32 -24.89
N THR A 31 -2.42 10.30 -25.15
CA THR A 31 -2.84 9.06 -25.82
C THR A 31 -3.29 7.97 -24.83
N TYR A 32 -3.30 8.28 -23.54
CA TYR A 32 -3.67 7.30 -22.54
C TYR A 32 -5.16 7.00 -22.58
N THR A 33 -5.48 5.75 -22.88
CA THR A 33 -6.82 5.17 -22.71
C THR A 33 -6.76 4.11 -21.63
N LYS A 34 -7.56 4.26 -20.57
CA LYS A 34 -7.68 3.23 -19.55
C LYS A 34 -8.20 1.95 -20.20
N LYS A 35 -7.35 0.94 -20.33
CA LYS A 35 -7.80 -0.40 -20.71
C LYS A 35 -8.55 -0.96 -19.51
N MET A 36 -9.88 -1.00 -19.57
CA MET A 36 -10.70 -1.77 -18.64
C MET A 36 -10.44 -3.25 -18.95
N LYS A 37 -9.51 -3.85 -18.24
CA LYS A 37 -9.33 -5.31 -18.28
C LYS A 37 -10.25 -5.89 -17.22
N ASN A 38 -11.22 -6.68 -17.66
CA ASN A 38 -12.02 -7.56 -16.78
C ASN A 38 -11.22 -8.82 -16.36
N GLU A 39 -9.92 -8.85 -16.68
CA GLU A 39 -9.05 -10.01 -16.45
C GLU A 39 -8.13 -9.72 -15.25
N LYS A 40 -7.77 -10.79 -14.53
CA LYS A 40 -6.73 -10.72 -13.49
C LYS A 40 -5.42 -10.25 -14.12
N TYR A 41 -4.74 -9.30 -13.48
CA TYR A 41 -3.44 -8.80 -13.91
C TYR A 41 -2.55 -8.55 -12.69
N ASN A 42 -1.24 -8.53 -12.91
CA ASN A 42 -0.29 -8.18 -11.88
C ASN A 42 -0.30 -6.66 -11.62
N TYR A 43 -0.06 -6.26 -10.39
CA TYR A 43 0.07 -4.85 -10.00
C TYR A 43 1.44 -4.30 -10.44
N ILE A 44 1.61 -4.14 -11.75
CA ILE A 44 2.83 -3.66 -12.39
C ILE A 44 2.48 -2.42 -13.21
N PHE A 45 2.96 -1.25 -12.80
CA PHE A 45 2.59 0.02 -13.42
C PHE A 45 2.98 0.12 -14.91
N SER A 46 4.10 -0.46 -15.34
CA SER A 46 4.46 -0.51 -16.75
C SER A 46 3.39 -1.19 -17.60
N ASP A 47 2.82 -2.28 -17.10
CA ASP A 47 1.80 -3.05 -17.81
C ASP A 47 0.44 -2.34 -17.77
N ILE A 48 0.09 -1.82 -16.58
CA ILE A 48 -1.18 -1.10 -16.36
C ILE A 48 -1.29 0.13 -17.27
N PHE A 49 -0.19 0.88 -17.41
CA PHE A 49 -0.17 2.12 -18.18
C PHE A 49 0.39 1.95 -19.61
N ASN A 50 0.83 0.76 -19.99
CA ASN A 50 1.49 0.46 -21.27
C ASN A 50 2.69 1.39 -21.53
N LEU A 51 3.57 1.49 -20.54
CA LEU A 51 4.77 2.30 -20.55
C LEU A 51 6.02 1.42 -20.35
N SER A 52 7.20 1.96 -20.71
CA SER A 52 8.44 1.36 -20.24
C SER A 52 8.50 1.40 -18.70
N GLN A 53 9.33 0.54 -18.10
CA GLN A 53 9.52 0.56 -16.64
C GLN A 53 9.98 1.93 -16.14
N GLU A 54 10.90 2.56 -16.86
CA GLU A 54 11.42 3.89 -16.53
C GLU A 54 10.31 4.95 -16.60
N ASN A 55 9.56 5.00 -17.70
CA ASN A 55 8.46 5.97 -17.87
C ASN A 55 7.34 5.77 -16.83
N SER A 56 7.06 4.53 -16.45
CA SER A 56 6.08 4.26 -15.39
C SER A 56 6.56 4.72 -14.01
N LYS A 57 7.86 4.61 -13.73
CA LYS A 57 8.46 5.19 -12.51
C LYS A 57 8.37 6.73 -12.52
N TRP A 58 8.65 7.38 -13.64
CA TRP A 58 8.48 8.83 -13.80
C TRP A 58 7.02 9.27 -13.63
N LEU A 59 6.06 8.49 -14.15
CA LEU A 59 4.64 8.76 -13.96
C LEU A 59 4.26 8.73 -12.47
N VAL A 60 4.67 7.69 -11.75
CA VAL A 60 4.44 7.55 -10.31
C VAL A 60 5.14 8.65 -9.52
N HIS A 61 6.38 8.98 -9.89
CA HIS A 61 7.14 10.07 -9.27
C HIS A 61 6.40 11.42 -9.42
N GLY A 62 5.92 11.73 -10.62
CA GLY A 62 5.16 12.97 -10.87
C GLY A 62 3.80 12.99 -10.18
N TYR A 63 3.17 11.84 -9.99
CA TYR A 63 1.88 11.72 -9.30
C TYR A 63 1.95 12.25 -7.86
N TYR A 64 2.99 11.94 -7.10
CA TYR A 64 3.09 12.39 -5.70
C TYR A 64 3.17 13.92 -5.52
N ASN A 65 3.46 14.68 -6.58
CA ASN A 65 3.40 16.15 -6.60
C ASN A 65 2.05 16.68 -7.13
N SER A 66 1.10 15.82 -7.44
CA SER A 66 -0.16 16.23 -8.07
C SER A 66 -1.29 16.44 -7.08
N ASN A 67 -2.27 17.25 -7.45
CA ASN A 67 -3.49 17.42 -6.68
C ASN A 67 -4.21 16.07 -6.46
N GLU A 68 -4.20 15.19 -7.45
CA GLU A 68 -4.81 13.87 -7.36
C GLU A 68 -4.27 13.05 -6.18
N ALA A 69 -2.95 13.17 -5.90
CA ALA A 69 -2.33 12.48 -4.77
C ALA A 69 -2.73 13.09 -3.43
N PHE A 70 -2.82 14.43 -3.34
CA PHE A 70 -3.19 15.12 -2.10
C PHE A 70 -4.70 15.13 -1.81
N GLU A 71 -5.53 14.93 -2.83
CA GLU A 71 -6.99 14.83 -2.72
C GLU A 71 -7.47 13.40 -2.45
N ALA A 72 -6.57 12.43 -2.37
CA ALA A 72 -6.93 11.04 -2.08
C ALA A 72 -7.69 10.95 -0.76
N LYS A 73 -8.79 10.18 -0.76
CA LYS A 73 -9.58 9.90 0.45
C LYS A 73 -9.31 8.47 0.89
N PRO A 74 -9.31 8.21 2.20
CA PRO A 74 -9.12 6.86 2.72
C PRO A 74 -10.20 5.90 2.20
N LEU A 75 -9.88 4.63 2.16
CA LEU A 75 -10.85 3.58 1.88
C LEU A 75 -11.94 3.58 2.94
N LYS A 76 -13.14 3.19 2.53
CA LYS A 76 -14.31 3.18 3.40
C LYS A 76 -14.03 2.34 4.66
N HIS A 77 -14.45 2.83 5.81
CA HIS A 77 -14.29 2.22 7.14
C HIS A 77 -12.84 2.08 7.65
N SER A 78 -11.82 2.49 6.87
CA SER A 78 -10.42 2.38 7.32
C SER A 78 -10.14 3.24 8.56
N ILE A 79 -10.72 4.42 8.67
CA ILE A 79 -10.48 5.33 9.80
C ILE A 79 -10.95 4.68 11.11
N GLU A 80 -12.19 4.20 11.15
CA GLU A 80 -12.78 3.56 12.32
C GLU A 80 -12.03 2.28 12.71
N SER A 81 -11.69 1.46 11.72
CA SER A 81 -10.99 0.19 11.94
C SER A 81 -9.56 0.41 12.43
N ILE A 82 -8.82 1.36 11.85
CA ILE A 82 -7.47 1.70 12.30
C ILE A 82 -7.49 2.28 13.71
N LYS A 83 -8.47 3.13 14.03
CA LYS A 83 -8.64 3.64 15.39
C LYS A 83 -8.87 2.50 16.40
N SER A 84 -9.77 1.57 16.09
CA SER A 84 -10.03 0.40 16.96
C SER A 84 -8.80 -0.48 17.13
N LEU A 85 -8.02 -0.71 16.05
CA LEU A 85 -6.76 -1.45 16.13
C LEU A 85 -5.72 -0.75 17.02
N SER A 86 -5.61 0.58 16.92
CA SER A 86 -4.62 1.35 17.68
C SER A 86 -4.86 1.32 19.19
N GLU A 87 -6.08 1.03 19.64
CA GLU A 87 -6.41 0.85 21.07
C GLU A 87 -5.79 -0.41 21.67
N LYS A 88 -5.50 -1.42 20.85
CA LYS A 88 -5.01 -2.74 21.28
C LYS A 88 -3.59 -3.04 20.81
N HIS A 89 -3.15 -2.41 19.73
CA HIS A 89 -1.91 -2.73 19.02
C HIS A 89 -1.10 -1.48 18.70
N LYS A 90 0.23 -1.65 18.56
CA LYS A 90 1.12 -0.63 17.99
C LYS A 90 1.11 -0.76 16.48
N LEU A 91 0.66 0.29 15.79
CA LEU A 91 0.51 0.29 14.34
C LEU A 91 1.70 0.95 13.66
N TYR A 92 2.14 0.36 12.55
CA TYR A 92 3.22 0.88 11.70
C TYR A 92 2.74 0.94 10.26
N ILE A 93 3.11 1.99 9.53
CA ILE A 93 3.00 1.96 8.08
C ILE A 93 4.26 1.31 7.52
N VAL A 94 4.10 0.27 6.68
CA VAL A 94 5.20 -0.35 5.93
C VAL A 94 4.83 -0.36 4.46
N THR A 95 5.32 0.63 3.71
CA THR A 95 4.85 0.93 2.36
C THR A 95 5.92 0.76 1.29
N GLY A 96 5.49 0.37 0.07
CA GLY A 96 6.32 0.35 -1.15
C GLY A 96 6.75 1.72 -1.65
N ARG A 97 6.21 2.79 -1.10
CA ARG A 97 6.47 4.17 -1.52
C ARG A 97 7.95 4.53 -1.44
N GLN A 98 8.32 5.52 -2.24
CA GLN A 98 9.71 5.94 -2.38
C GLN A 98 10.13 6.89 -1.24
N THR A 99 11.44 6.98 -1.04
CA THR A 99 12.05 7.82 0.01
C THR A 99 12.29 9.26 -0.40
N TYR A 100 11.96 9.67 -1.63
CA TYR A 100 12.14 11.05 -2.04
C TYR A 100 11.07 11.99 -1.44
N PHE A 101 11.39 13.27 -1.40
CA PHE A 101 10.67 14.30 -0.65
C PHE A 101 9.16 14.33 -0.92
N ALA A 102 8.73 14.41 -2.20
CA ALA A 102 7.30 14.52 -2.51
C ALA A 102 6.48 13.30 -2.08
N SER A 103 7.03 12.10 -2.21
CA SER A 103 6.38 10.87 -1.75
C SER A 103 6.18 10.88 -0.24
N LYS A 104 7.21 11.27 0.52
CA LYS A 104 7.13 11.40 1.99
C LYS A 104 6.11 12.44 2.40
N VAL A 105 6.21 13.66 1.85
CA VAL A 105 5.28 14.76 2.16
C VAL A 105 3.84 14.36 1.90
N ASN A 106 3.57 13.73 0.75
CA ASN A 106 2.21 13.27 0.43
C ASN A 106 1.72 12.19 1.43
N THR A 107 2.58 11.22 1.77
CA THR A 107 2.23 10.15 2.71
C THR A 107 1.91 10.72 4.10
N GLU A 108 2.81 11.53 4.64
CA GLU A 108 2.67 12.16 5.95
C GLU A 108 1.45 13.10 6.00
N PHE A 109 1.24 13.91 4.95
CA PHE A 109 0.08 14.78 4.85
C PHE A 109 -1.24 14.00 4.95
N LEU A 110 -1.38 12.89 4.20
CA LEU A 110 -2.61 12.10 4.20
C LEU A 110 -2.80 11.36 5.54
N LEU A 111 -1.74 10.83 6.13
CA LEU A 111 -1.82 10.19 7.45
C LEU A 111 -2.21 11.19 8.54
N ASN A 112 -1.57 12.35 8.61
CA ASN A 112 -1.89 13.38 9.58
C ASN A 112 -3.32 13.91 9.41
N LYS A 113 -3.78 14.02 8.17
CA LYS A 113 -5.14 14.53 7.88
C LYS A 113 -6.26 13.58 8.33
N TYR A 114 -6.04 12.26 8.24
CA TYR A 114 -7.12 11.29 8.41
C TYR A 114 -6.93 10.32 9.59
N PHE A 115 -5.70 10.11 10.04
CA PHE A 115 -5.35 9.11 11.05
C PHE A 115 -4.60 9.65 12.27
N ASP A 116 -4.38 10.94 12.35
CA ASP A 116 -3.87 11.75 13.47
C ASP A 116 -3.10 10.97 14.56
N ASN A 117 -1.82 10.70 14.31
CA ASN A 117 -0.91 10.03 15.25
C ASN A 117 -1.29 8.60 15.69
N LEU A 118 -2.09 7.87 14.90
CA LEU A 118 -2.43 6.48 15.21
C LEU A 118 -1.30 5.48 14.88
N PHE A 119 -0.26 5.92 14.16
CA PHE A 119 0.88 5.10 13.77
C PHE A 119 2.15 5.49 14.53
N GLU A 120 2.90 4.48 14.99
CA GLU A 120 4.18 4.68 15.70
C GLU A 120 5.28 5.19 14.75
N ASP A 121 5.29 4.70 13.49
CA ASP A 121 6.31 5.06 12.50
C ASP A 121 5.85 4.76 11.07
N ILE A 122 6.53 5.36 10.08
CA ILE A 122 6.34 5.15 8.65
C ILE A 122 7.63 4.62 8.04
N VAL A 123 7.60 3.38 7.57
CA VAL A 123 8.74 2.67 7.01
C VAL A 123 8.58 2.54 5.49
N TYR A 124 9.48 3.16 4.77
CA TYR A 124 9.49 3.18 3.30
C TYR A 124 10.42 2.10 2.77
N THR A 125 9.92 1.22 1.90
CA THR A 125 10.76 0.19 1.26
C THR A 125 11.43 0.66 -0.01
N ASN A 126 11.05 1.81 -0.55
CA ASN A 126 11.59 2.38 -1.79
C ASN A 126 11.44 1.46 -3.02
N SER A 127 10.36 0.67 -3.08
CA SER A 127 10.24 -0.45 -4.03
C SER A 127 10.06 0.00 -5.46
N TYR A 128 9.49 1.02 -5.85
CA TYR A 128 9.28 1.44 -7.25
C TYR A 128 10.00 2.75 -7.56
N SER A 129 11.23 2.86 -7.08
CA SER A 129 12.01 4.10 -7.16
C SER A 129 12.85 4.20 -8.43
N LEU A 130 13.13 5.44 -8.81
CA LEU A 130 14.13 5.77 -9.84
C LEU A 130 15.56 5.60 -9.32
N HIS A 131 15.77 5.80 -8.01
CA HIS A 131 17.09 5.84 -7.38
C HIS A 131 17.10 5.16 -6.02
N GLY A 132 18.25 4.64 -5.65
CA GLY A 132 18.49 4.00 -4.35
C GLY A 132 18.07 2.53 -4.30
N ASN A 133 18.40 1.89 -3.19
CA ASN A 133 18.09 0.50 -2.93
C ASN A 133 16.65 0.35 -2.43
N SER A 134 16.03 -0.76 -2.80
CA SER A 134 14.75 -1.20 -2.25
C SER A 134 14.97 -2.26 -1.16
N PHE A 135 14.05 -2.31 -0.20
CA PHE A 135 14.04 -3.28 0.88
C PHE A 135 12.77 -4.13 0.81
N LYS A 136 12.86 -5.38 1.28
CA LYS A 136 11.68 -6.22 1.40
C LYS A 136 10.86 -5.84 2.63
N LYS A 137 9.53 -5.76 2.48
CA LYS A 137 8.62 -5.50 3.62
C LYS A 137 8.77 -6.56 4.71
N SER A 138 8.91 -7.83 4.32
CA SER A 138 9.09 -8.95 5.25
C SER A 138 10.32 -8.80 6.14
N ASP A 139 11.45 -8.34 5.59
CA ASP A 139 12.69 -8.15 6.35
C ASP A 139 12.58 -6.97 7.33
N LEU A 140 11.93 -5.87 6.89
CA LEU A 140 11.68 -4.72 7.76
C LEU A 140 10.70 -5.07 8.88
N CYS A 141 9.62 -5.78 8.58
CA CYS A 141 8.68 -6.27 9.59
C CYS A 141 9.37 -7.16 10.63
N LYS A 142 10.25 -8.07 10.20
CA LYS A 142 11.03 -8.92 11.10
C LYS A 142 11.95 -8.08 12.00
N THR A 143 12.67 -7.14 11.43
CA THR A 143 13.60 -6.24 12.18
C THR A 143 12.85 -5.42 13.24
N LEU A 144 11.65 -4.95 12.92
CA LEU A 144 10.80 -4.18 13.85
C LEU A 144 10.05 -5.05 14.85
N GLY A 145 10.13 -6.37 14.73
CA GLY A 145 9.38 -7.32 15.59
C GLY A 145 7.87 -7.30 15.33
N ILE A 146 7.46 -6.91 14.13
CA ILE A 146 6.07 -6.92 13.69
C ILE A 146 5.61 -8.38 13.54
N LYS A 147 4.38 -8.67 13.96
CA LYS A 147 3.81 -10.03 13.95
C LYS A 147 2.72 -10.23 12.92
N THR A 148 2.13 -9.15 12.42
CA THR A 148 1.07 -9.18 11.41
C THR A 148 1.30 -8.04 10.43
N ILE A 149 1.10 -8.30 9.14
CA ILE A 149 1.04 -7.29 8.07
C ILE A 149 -0.28 -7.38 7.34
N ILE A 150 -0.91 -6.25 7.07
CA ILE A 150 -2.10 -6.13 6.20
C ILE A 150 -1.62 -5.50 4.90
N ASP A 151 -1.74 -6.23 3.78
CA ASP A 151 -1.19 -5.85 2.47
C ASP A 151 -2.07 -6.39 1.34
N ASP A 152 -2.20 -5.66 0.24
CA ASP A 152 -2.99 -6.08 -0.93
C ASP A 152 -2.23 -7.03 -1.87
N SER A 153 -0.94 -7.23 -1.64
CA SER A 153 -0.08 -8.08 -2.45
C SER A 153 0.03 -9.50 -1.88
N PRO A 154 -0.48 -10.53 -2.61
CA PRO A 154 -0.31 -11.92 -2.21
C PRO A 154 1.16 -12.30 -2.03
N ASN A 155 2.06 -11.79 -2.88
CA ASN A 155 3.49 -12.09 -2.81
C ASN A 155 4.11 -11.58 -1.49
N ILE A 156 3.74 -10.38 -1.04
CA ILE A 156 4.22 -9.80 0.22
C ILE A 156 3.68 -10.61 1.41
N CYS A 157 2.39 -10.95 1.40
CA CYS A 157 1.79 -11.79 2.44
C CYS A 157 2.52 -13.15 2.53
N MET A 158 2.75 -13.83 1.40
CA MET A 158 3.50 -15.10 1.37
C MET A 158 4.95 -14.97 1.84
N GLU A 159 5.65 -13.89 1.47
CA GLU A 159 7.01 -13.64 1.97
C GLU A 159 7.03 -13.43 3.48
N CYS A 160 6.02 -12.78 4.04
CA CYS A 160 5.87 -12.59 5.48
C CYS A 160 5.55 -13.90 6.20
N GLU A 161 4.65 -14.72 5.66
CA GLU A 161 4.33 -16.05 6.23
C GLU A 161 5.57 -16.95 6.33
N LYS A 162 6.46 -16.92 5.33
CA LYS A 162 7.75 -17.64 5.35
C LYS A 162 8.68 -17.19 6.49
N GLN A 163 8.47 -15.99 7.03
CA GLN A 163 9.23 -15.43 8.16
C GLN A 163 8.46 -15.48 9.50
N ASN A 164 7.38 -16.26 9.57
CA ASN A 164 6.48 -16.37 10.73
C ASN A 164 5.84 -15.03 11.12
N ILE A 165 5.51 -14.22 10.12
CA ILE A 165 4.73 -13.00 10.23
C ILE A 165 3.39 -13.28 9.55
N ASN A 166 2.28 -13.11 10.26
CA ASN A 166 0.95 -13.36 9.73
C ASN A 166 0.64 -12.37 8.59
N GLY A 167 0.48 -12.88 7.37
CA GLY A 167 0.14 -12.10 6.19
C GLY A 167 -1.37 -12.04 6.01
N VAL A 168 -1.96 -10.87 6.21
CA VAL A 168 -3.39 -10.62 5.99
C VAL A 168 -3.56 -10.01 4.61
N LEU A 169 -4.08 -10.78 3.66
CA LEU A 169 -4.33 -10.30 2.29
C LEU A 169 -5.58 -9.42 2.27
N PHE A 170 -5.42 -8.18 1.81
CA PHE A 170 -6.47 -7.18 1.79
C PHE A 170 -7.03 -6.92 0.39
N GLY A 171 -8.35 -6.78 0.28
CA GLY A 171 -9.04 -6.29 -0.90
C GLY A 171 -9.38 -7.36 -1.95
N GLU A 172 -10.39 -7.07 -2.77
CA GLU A 172 -10.76 -7.87 -3.95
C GLU A 172 -10.29 -7.16 -5.23
N TYR A 173 -8.98 -7.10 -5.43
CA TYR A 173 -8.38 -6.45 -6.60
C TYR A 173 -8.10 -7.45 -7.72
N PRO A 174 -7.90 -7.01 -8.97
CA PRO A 174 -7.56 -7.91 -10.08
C PRO A 174 -6.27 -8.72 -9.87
N TRP A 175 -5.35 -8.26 -9.02
CA TRP A 175 -4.09 -8.93 -8.67
C TRP A 175 -4.18 -9.76 -7.38
N THR A 176 -5.22 -9.59 -6.56
CA THR A 176 -5.43 -10.45 -5.40
C THR A 176 -5.93 -11.82 -5.85
N TYR A 177 -5.32 -12.86 -5.33
CA TYR A 177 -5.74 -14.24 -5.56
C TYR A 177 -5.57 -15.06 -4.29
N ASN A 178 -6.44 -16.02 -4.09
CA ASN A 178 -6.34 -16.93 -2.96
C ASN A 178 -5.14 -17.86 -3.14
N ASP A 179 -4.21 -17.80 -2.21
CA ASP A 179 -3.09 -18.72 -2.10
C ASP A 179 -3.25 -19.55 -0.83
N PRO A 180 -3.07 -20.89 -0.87
CA PRO A 180 -3.24 -21.75 0.31
C PRO A 180 -2.26 -21.45 1.46
N ASN A 181 -1.19 -20.72 1.18
CA ASN A 181 -0.22 -20.28 2.20
C ASN A 181 -0.66 -18.98 2.90
N ILE A 182 -1.67 -18.28 2.41
CA ILE A 182 -2.23 -17.08 3.04
C ILE A 182 -3.45 -17.51 3.86
N LYS A 183 -3.35 -17.40 5.17
CA LYS A 183 -4.37 -17.93 6.10
C LYS A 183 -5.49 -16.94 6.36
N THR A 184 -5.23 -15.65 6.25
CA THR A 184 -6.18 -14.59 6.59
C THR A 184 -6.41 -13.68 5.39
N TYR A 185 -7.68 -13.48 5.08
CA TYR A 185 -8.13 -12.62 3.98
C TYR A 185 -9.17 -11.62 4.49
N LEU A 186 -8.98 -10.34 4.19
CA LEU A 186 -9.91 -9.26 4.48
C LEU A 186 -10.39 -8.65 3.16
N LYS A 187 -11.66 -8.79 2.87
CA LYS A 187 -12.27 -8.18 1.68
C LYS A 187 -12.27 -6.64 1.76
N ASP A 188 -12.58 -6.12 2.92
CA ASP A 188 -12.60 -4.70 3.25
C ASP A 188 -12.44 -4.49 4.76
N TRP A 189 -12.34 -3.22 5.18
CA TRP A 189 -12.14 -2.84 6.57
C TRP A 189 -13.32 -3.15 7.52
N ASN A 190 -14.53 -3.49 7.01
CA ASN A 190 -15.64 -3.92 7.86
C ASN A 190 -15.47 -5.32 8.45
N GLN A 191 -14.59 -6.14 7.88
CA GLN A 191 -14.39 -7.53 8.28
C GLN A 191 -13.25 -7.70 9.29
N LEU A 192 -12.74 -6.59 9.82
CA LEU A 192 -11.61 -6.62 10.73
C LEU A 192 -12.05 -7.15 12.10
N ASP A 193 -11.73 -8.40 12.36
CA ASP A 193 -11.87 -9.08 13.65
C ASP A 193 -10.49 -9.65 14.05
N LEU A 194 -9.57 -8.75 14.49
CA LEU A 194 -8.19 -9.06 14.87
C LEU A 194 -7.97 -8.89 16.37
#